data_4d278b97aef51b155ec4ffd239ac6bf1
#
_entry.id   4d278b97aef51b155ec4ffd239ac6bf1
#
_cell.length_a   1.000
_cell.length_b   1.000
_cell.length_c   1.000
_cell.angle_alpha   90.00
_cell.angle_beta   90.00
_cell.angle_gamma   90.00
#
_symmetry.space_group_name_H-M   'P 1'
#
loop_
_entity.id
_entity.type
_entity.pdbx_description
1 polymer ?
#
loop_
_entity_poly.entity_id
_entity_poly.type
_entity_poly.pdbx_seq_one_letter_code
_entity_poly.pdbx_strand_id
1 'polypeptide(L)'
;MTLHLPGADLPRIGDPLITDVVAGGLASIDPALPGASAQAAVSLGMETGAHQLLLILVDGLGYELIQEYAGHTPTLRRMRDDIRSIHTVVPSTTAAAITAFGTGERPGATNMVGFSVAYGGGVMNLLAMEGGPAPTEWQPVPTYFERLAAAGVASVVISPARFAGSGLTGAALRGARHVPAETLDDRVSAALRELRAGTPVVYLYWSEIDHAGHGSGV
;
A
#
# COMPACT_ATOMS: atom_id res chain seq x y z
N MET A 1 -15.37 24.57 -4.47
CA MET A 1 -15.13 24.81 -3.03
C MET A 1 -13.82 24.12 -2.71
N THR A 2 -12.75 24.88 -2.45
CA THR A 2 -11.44 24.29 -2.11
C THR A 2 -11.45 24.01 -0.62
N LEU A 3 -11.31 22.75 -0.22
CA LEU A 3 -11.17 22.37 1.19
C LEU A 3 -9.80 22.86 1.64
N HIS A 4 -9.77 23.67 2.69
CA HIS A 4 -8.52 24.11 3.31
C HIS A 4 -8.43 23.45 4.68
N LEU A 5 -7.46 22.54 4.84
CA LEU A 5 -7.11 21.94 6.13
C LEU A 5 -5.83 22.61 6.61
N PRO A 6 -5.87 23.38 7.73
CA PRO A 6 -4.68 24.04 8.26
C PRO A 6 -3.59 23.01 8.57
N GLY A 7 -2.38 23.25 8.07
CA GLY A 7 -1.23 22.36 8.28
C GLY A 7 -1.19 21.11 7.39
N ALA A 8 -2.13 20.95 6.45
CA ALA A 8 -2.10 19.86 5.48
C ALA A 8 -1.87 20.38 4.06
N ASP A 9 -0.92 19.80 3.35
CA ASP A 9 -0.73 20.01 1.92
C ASP A 9 -1.61 19.01 1.17
N LEU A 10 -2.69 19.54 0.58
CA LEU A 10 -3.65 18.70 -0.15
C LEU A 10 -3.18 18.47 -1.59
N PRO A 11 -3.30 17.24 -2.12
CA PRO A 11 -2.87 16.93 -3.47
C PRO A 11 -3.65 17.75 -4.50
N ARG A 12 -2.94 18.26 -5.50
CA ARG A 12 -3.49 18.94 -6.67
C ARG A 12 -3.77 17.93 -7.77
N ILE A 13 -4.53 18.35 -8.77
CA ILE A 13 -4.75 17.52 -9.95
C ILE A 13 -3.42 17.30 -10.67
N GLY A 14 -3.04 16.04 -10.83
CA GLY A 14 -1.77 15.64 -11.48
C GLY A 14 -0.62 15.35 -10.53
N ASP A 15 -0.77 15.65 -9.24
CA ASP A 15 0.22 15.23 -8.25
C ASP A 15 0.22 13.70 -8.10
N PRO A 16 1.39 13.06 -7.96
CA PRO A 16 1.47 11.60 -7.76
C PRO A 16 0.91 11.22 -6.39
N LEU A 17 0.10 10.17 -6.40
CA LEU A 17 -0.60 9.66 -5.22
C LEU A 17 -0.16 8.22 -4.89
N ILE A 18 -0.44 7.79 -3.66
CA ILE A 18 -0.28 6.39 -3.26
C ILE A 18 -1.10 5.43 -4.15
N THR A 19 -2.21 5.88 -4.74
CA THR A 19 -3.02 5.14 -5.70
C THR A 19 -2.27 4.81 -7.00
N ASP A 20 -1.25 5.57 -7.34
CA ASP A 20 -0.49 5.43 -8.58
C ASP A 20 0.65 4.41 -8.47
N VAL A 21 1.05 4.06 -7.23
CA VAL A 21 2.28 3.28 -6.98
C VAL A 21 2.21 1.89 -7.61
N VAL A 22 1.13 1.15 -7.37
CA VAL A 22 0.97 -0.21 -7.95
C VAL A 22 0.78 -0.12 -9.47
N ALA A 23 -0.06 0.79 -9.94
CA ALA A 23 -0.31 0.96 -11.38
C ALA A 23 0.97 1.32 -12.16
N GLY A 24 1.78 2.23 -11.62
CA GLY A 24 3.07 2.60 -12.20
C GLY A 24 4.07 1.45 -12.15
N GLY A 25 4.15 0.73 -11.02
CA GLY A 25 5.00 -0.44 -10.88
C GLY A 25 4.64 -1.57 -11.85
N LEU A 26 3.36 -1.83 -12.06
CA LEU A 26 2.91 -2.81 -13.06
C LEU A 26 3.31 -2.39 -14.48
N ALA A 27 3.18 -1.11 -14.81
CA ALA A 27 3.59 -0.59 -16.12
C ALA A 27 5.11 -0.65 -16.33
N SER A 28 5.91 -0.66 -15.27
CA SER A 28 7.36 -0.85 -15.37
C SER A 28 7.76 -2.28 -15.79
N ILE A 29 6.90 -3.28 -15.48
CA ILE A 29 7.08 -4.66 -15.92
C ILE A 29 6.52 -4.83 -17.34
N ASP A 30 5.23 -4.56 -17.49
CA ASP A 30 4.50 -4.66 -18.75
C ASP A 30 3.27 -3.73 -18.73
N PRO A 31 3.22 -2.73 -19.61
CA PRO A 31 2.08 -1.81 -19.67
C PRO A 31 0.76 -2.49 -20.09
N ALA A 32 0.77 -3.73 -20.55
CA ALA A 32 -0.42 -4.52 -20.88
C ALA A 32 -1.03 -5.23 -19.65
N LEU A 33 -0.36 -5.23 -18.50
CA LEU A 33 -0.89 -5.83 -17.27
C LEU A 33 -2.17 -5.14 -16.80
N PRO A 34 -3.16 -5.90 -16.27
CA PRO A 34 -4.39 -5.31 -15.77
C PRO A 34 -4.15 -4.29 -14.66
N GLY A 35 -4.58 -3.06 -14.88
CA GLY A 35 -4.39 -1.96 -13.95
C GLY A 35 -3.07 -1.23 -14.08
N ALA A 36 -2.19 -1.62 -15.01
CA ALA A 36 -0.97 -0.88 -15.32
C ALA A 36 -1.29 0.50 -15.88
N SER A 37 -0.48 1.50 -15.50
CA SER A 37 -0.59 2.88 -15.97
C SER A 37 0.77 3.45 -16.34
N ALA A 38 1.02 3.63 -17.63
CA ALA A 38 2.23 4.29 -18.11
C ALA A 38 2.33 5.74 -17.62
N GLN A 39 1.19 6.44 -17.47
CA GLN A 39 1.15 7.79 -16.92
C GLN A 39 1.60 7.81 -15.45
N ALA A 40 1.15 6.85 -14.64
CA ALA A 40 1.59 6.70 -13.25
C ALA A 40 3.08 6.39 -13.17
N ALA A 41 3.59 5.50 -14.02
CA ALA A 41 5.03 5.20 -14.08
C ALA A 41 5.86 6.46 -14.37
N VAL A 42 5.44 7.26 -15.36
CA VAL A 42 6.11 8.52 -15.72
C VAL A 42 6.06 9.52 -14.56
N SER A 43 4.89 9.73 -13.93
CA SER A 43 4.74 10.68 -12.81
C SER A 43 5.56 10.30 -11.60
N LEU A 44 5.74 8.99 -11.36
CA LEU A 44 6.57 8.44 -10.28
C LEU A 44 8.05 8.31 -10.68
N GLY A 45 8.41 8.57 -11.94
CA GLY A 45 9.77 8.41 -12.45
C GLY A 45 10.26 6.96 -12.45
N MET A 46 9.36 6.02 -12.63
CA MET A 46 9.69 4.60 -12.71
C MET A 46 10.24 4.26 -14.11
N GLU A 47 11.32 3.50 -14.14
CA GLU A 47 11.88 2.98 -15.40
C GLU A 47 11.06 1.80 -15.91
N THR A 48 11.09 1.58 -17.23
CA THR A 48 10.44 0.45 -17.89
C THR A 48 11.42 -0.71 -18.10
N GLY A 49 10.89 -1.92 -18.32
CA GLY A 49 11.71 -3.11 -18.59
C GLY A 49 12.13 -3.89 -17.36
N ALA A 50 11.50 -3.64 -16.23
CA ALA A 50 11.66 -4.48 -15.04
C ALA A 50 11.09 -5.89 -15.32
N HIS A 51 11.71 -6.91 -14.72
CA HIS A 51 11.22 -8.30 -14.84
C HIS A 51 10.25 -8.67 -13.72
N GLN A 52 10.37 -8.02 -12.56
CA GLN A 52 9.59 -8.27 -11.36
C GLN A 52 9.42 -6.98 -10.58
N LEU A 53 8.37 -6.91 -9.76
CA LEU A 53 8.07 -5.78 -8.91
C LEU A 53 8.12 -6.20 -7.43
N LEU A 54 8.99 -5.58 -6.66
CA LEU A 54 8.96 -5.64 -5.20
C LEU A 54 8.43 -4.32 -4.65
N LEU A 55 7.28 -4.36 -4.03
CA LEU A 55 6.66 -3.25 -3.33
C LEU A 55 6.89 -3.42 -1.83
N ILE A 56 7.57 -2.49 -1.20
CA ILE A 56 7.80 -2.49 0.25
C ILE A 56 7.04 -1.30 0.83
N LEU A 57 6.00 -1.58 1.62
CA LEU A 57 5.26 -0.56 2.33
C LEU A 57 5.72 -0.54 3.79
N VAL A 58 6.30 0.58 4.20
CA VAL A 58 6.72 0.83 5.59
C VAL A 58 5.71 1.79 6.21
N ASP A 59 4.84 1.26 7.06
CA ASP A 59 3.78 2.03 7.71
C ASP A 59 4.37 3.00 8.74
N GLY A 60 3.82 4.19 8.80
CA GLY A 60 4.32 5.27 9.66
C GLY A 60 5.56 6.00 9.12
N LEU A 61 6.21 5.52 8.03
CA LEU A 61 7.38 6.18 7.46
C LEU A 61 6.95 7.12 6.32
N GLY A 62 6.93 8.42 6.61
CA GLY A 62 6.65 9.46 5.62
C GLY A 62 7.91 10.12 5.07
N TYR A 63 7.76 10.89 3.97
CA TYR A 63 8.84 11.63 3.33
C TYR A 63 9.53 12.60 4.30
N GLU A 64 8.76 13.35 5.09
CA GLU A 64 9.28 14.33 6.05
C GLU A 64 10.18 13.67 7.11
N LEU A 65 9.76 12.51 7.65
CA LEU A 65 10.57 11.75 8.60
C LEU A 65 11.89 11.28 7.97
N ILE A 66 11.87 10.85 6.71
CA ILE A 66 13.10 10.46 6.00
C ILE A 66 14.05 11.65 5.90
N GLN A 67 13.55 12.85 5.61
CA GLN A 67 14.37 14.05 5.51
C GLN A 67 14.91 14.48 6.89
N GLU A 68 14.07 14.52 7.90
CA GLU A 68 14.43 14.94 9.26
C GLU A 68 15.51 14.02 9.87
N TYR A 69 15.34 12.70 9.67
CA TYR A 69 16.24 11.69 10.24
C TYR A 69 17.29 11.16 9.25
N ALA A 70 17.58 11.90 8.17
CA ALA A 70 18.55 11.48 7.14
C ALA A 70 19.95 11.20 7.71
N GLY A 71 20.33 11.85 8.81
CA GLY A 71 21.58 11.62 9.54
C GLY A 71 21.68 10.22 10.14
N HIS A 72 20.54 9.62 10.51
CA HIS A 72 20.45 8.32 11.16
C HIS A 72 20.12 7.16 10.18
N THR A 73 19.82 7.48 8.92
CA THR A 73 19.43 6.52 7.88
C THR A 73 20.41 6.49 6.71
N PRO A 74 21.66 5.99 6.90
CA PRO A 74 22.71 6.11 5.89
C PRO A 74 22.38 5.44 4.57
N THR A 75 21.55 4.40 4.58
CA THR A 75 21.10 3.72 3.35
C THR A 75 20.13 4.61 2.57
N LEU A 76 19.09 5.14 3.19
CA LEU A 76 18.14 6.04 2.54
C LEU A 76 18.84 7.32 2.08
N ARG A 77 19.78 7.86 2.87
CA ARG A 77 20.56 9.01 2.47
C ARG A 77 21.38 8.77 1.18
N ARG A 78 21.88 7.57 0.96
CA ARG A 78 22.56 7.22 -0.30
C ARG A 78 21.62 7.15 -1.50
N MET A 79 20.35 6.87 -1.25
CA MET A 79 19.28 6.78 -2.26
C MET A 79 18.52 8.10 -2.44
N ARG A 80 18.98 9.20 -1.84
CA ARG A 80 18.24 10.47 -1.78
C ARG A 80 17.78 10.99 -3.16
N ASP A 81 18.56 10.74 -4.20
CA ASP A 81 18.24 11.21 -5.55
C ASP A 81 17.11 10.39 -6.21
N ASP A 82 16.80 9.21 -5.64
CA ASP A 82 15.70 8.33 -6.05
C ASP A 82 14.46 8.50 -5.15
N ILE A 83 14.57 9.25 -4.03
CA ILE A 83 13.45 9.50 -3.13
C ILE A 83 12.55 10.58 -3.70
N ARG A 84 11.26 10.28 -3.84
CA ARG A 84 10.24 11.22 -4.31
C ARG A 84 9.14 11.36 -3.27
N SER A 85 8.69 12.60 -3.07
CA SER A 85 7.48 12.87 -2.29
C SER A 85 6.26 12.56 -3.13
N ILE A 86 5.33 11.82 -2.56
CA ILE A 86 3.99 11.58 -3.12
C ILE A 86 2.96 11.85 -2.03
N HIS A 87 1.72 12.12 -2.44
CA HIS A 87 0.64 12.29 -1.48
C HIS A 87 -0.02 10.95 -1.15
N THR A 88 -0.39 10.79 0.12
CA THR A 88 -1.33 9.75 0.52
C THR A 88 -2.78 10.23 0.34
N VAL A 89 -3.74 9.40 0.73
CA VAL A 89 -5.16 9.75 0.74
C VAL A 89 -5.56 10.49 2.00
N VAL A 90 -6.72 11.15 1.97
CA VAL A 90 -7.31 11.79 3.15
C VAL A 90 -8.64 11.08 3.46
N PRO A 91 -8.79 10.57 4.70
CA PRO A 91 -7.81 10.53 5.78
C PRO A 91 -6.64 9.58 5.49
N SER A 92 -5.48 9.85 6.10
CA SER A 92 -4.23 9.09 5.91
C SER A 92 -4.12 7.86 6.83
N THR A 93 -5.24 7.32 7.30
CA THR A 93 -5.23 6.13 8.16
C THR A 93 -4.79 4.89 7.40
N THR A 94 -4.17 3.94 8.08
CA THR A 94 -3.71 2.66 7.53
C THR A 94 -4.78 1.98 6.68
N ALA A 95 -6.03 1.90 7.16
CA ALA A 95 -7.12 1.26 6.43
C ALA A 95 -7.42 1.96 5.09
N ALA A 96 -7.50 3.30 5.09
CA ALA A 96 -7.78 4.08 3.88
C ALA A 96 -6.59 4.03 2.90
N ALA A 97 -5.36 4.23 3.40
CA ALA A 97 -4.16 4.30 2.58
C ALA A 97 -3.79 2.95 1.94
N ILE A 98 -3.81 1.84 2.70
CA ILE A 98 -3.51 0.50 2.16
C ILE A 98 -4.59 0.06 1.18
N THR A 99 -5.87 0.41 1.42
CA THR A 99 -6.91 0.08 0.44
C THR A 99 -6.76 0.91 -0.84
N ALA A 100 -6.44 2.19 -0.73
CA ALA A 100 -6.16 3.02 -1.90
C ALA A 100 -4.95 2.50 -2.70
N PHE A 101 -3.89 2.09 -2.02
CA PHE A 101 -2.73 1.43 -2.62
C PHE A 101 -3.13 0.14 -3.34
N GLY A 102 -3.92 -0.73 -2.70
CA GLY A 102 -4.28 -2.05 -3.24
C GLY A 102 -5.34 -2.04 -4.35
N THR A 103 -6.12 -0.96 -4.48
CA THR A 103 -7.20 -0.84 -5.47
C THR A 103 -6.93 0.19 -6.57
N GLY A 104 -6.10 1.21 -6.27
CA GLY A 104 -5.94 2.40 -7.10
C GLY A 104 -7.05 3.41 -6.94
N GLU A 105 -7.96 3.23 -5.97
CA GLU A 105 -9.13 4.07 -5.80
C GLU A 105 -9.08 4.88 -4.49
N ARG A 106 -9.74 6.01 -4.48
CA ARG A 106 -9.81 6.90 -3.31
C ARG A 106 -10.76 6.35 -2.25
N PRO A 107 -10.62 6.73 -0.96
CA PRO A 107 -11.44 6.24 0.15
C PRO A 107 -12.95 6.33 -0.08
N GLY A 108 -13.43 7.38 -0.75
CA GLY A 108 -14.86 7.55 -1.08
C GLY A 108 -15.42 6.50 -2.05
N ALA A 109 -14.57 5.88 -2.88
CA ALA A 109 -14.97 4.80 -3.78
C ALA A 109 -14.91 3.42 -3.11
N THR A 110 -14.04 3.28 -2.11
CA THR A 110 -13.76 1.99 -1.46
C THR A 110 -14.51 1.79 -0.15
N ASN A 111 -15.23 2.80 0.36
CA ASN A 111 -15.84 2.85 1.68
C ASN A 111 -14.84 2.72 2.86
N MET A 112 -13.54 2.68 2.58
CA MET A 112 -12.48 2.61 3.59
C MET A 112 -12.04 4.03 3.97
N VAL A 113 -12.92 4.73 4.71
CA VAL A 113 -12.88 6.19 4.91
C VAL A 113 -12.25 6.63 6.23
N GLY A 114 -11.60 5.73 6.96
CA GLY A 114 -10.98 6.06 8.24
C GLY A 114 -10.45 4.83 8.96
N PHE A 115 -10.11 4.98 10.24
CA PHE A 115 -9.75 3.88 11.13
C PHE A 115 -10.97 3.08 11.57
N SER A 116 -12.09 3.78 11.77
CA SER A 116 -13.36 3.19 12.18
C SER A 116 -14.54 3.98 11.60
N VAL A 117 -15.69 3.33 11.53
CA VAL A 117 -16.94 3.88 11.01
C VAL A 117 -18.12 3.49 11.88
N ALA A 118 -19.18 4.30 11.84
CA ALA A 118 -20.46 3.94 12.46
C ALA A 118 -21.10 2.80 11.64
N TYR A 119 -21.44 1.69 12.30
CA TYR A 119 -22.09 0.54 11.67
C TYR A 119 -22.97 -0.22 12.66
N GLY A 120 -24.18 -0.62 12.25
CA GLY A 120 -25.07 -1.46 13.06
C GLY A 120 -25.44 -0.91 14.42
N GLY A 121 -25.44 0.41 14.59
CA GLY A 121 -25.69 1.08 15.88
C GLY A 121 -24.46 1.14 16.82
N GLY A 122 -23.30 0.72 16.36
CA GLY A 122 -22.01 0.78 17.05
C GLY A 122 -20.90 1.38 16.21
N VAL A 123 -19.66 1.01 16.52
CA VAL A 123 -18.46 1.43 15.79
C VAL A 123 -17.73 0.17 15.31
N MET A 124 -17.49 0.09 13.99
CA MET A 124 -16.71 -0.97 13.37
C MET A 124 -15.29 -0.46 13.09
N ASN A 125 -14.28 -1.22 13.54
CA ASN A 125 -12.88 -0.99 13.19
C ASN A 125 -12.61 -1.54 11.78
N LEU A 126 -12.07 -0.70 10.88
CA LEU A 126 -11.83 -1.08 9.48
C LEU A 126 -10.55 -1.91 9.25
N LEU A 127 -9.73 -2.11 10.28
CA LEU A 127 -8.60 -3.06 10.19
C LEU A 127 -9.07 -4.51 10.39
N ALA A 128 -9.93 -4.73 11.39
CA ALA A 128 -10.43 -6.05 11.74
C ALA A 128 -11.76 -6.39 11.06
N MET A 129 -12.66 -5.41 10.93
CA MET A 129 -14.04 -5.52 10.40
C MET A 129 -14.88 -6.57 11.15
N GLU A 130 -14.57 -6.80 12.44
CA GLU A 130 -15.29 -7.74 13.29
C GLU A 130 -16.74 -7.29 13.51
N GLY A 131 -17.67 -8.22 13.38
CA GLY A 131 -19.11 -7.96 13.51
C GLY A 131 -19.71 -7.14 12.36
N GLY A 132 -18.92 -6.83 11.32
CA GLY A 132 -19.34 -6.15 10.11
C GLY A 132 -19.68 -7.11 8.96
N PRO A 133 -19.97 -6.55 7.77
CA PRO A 133 -20.16 -7.33 6.55
C PRO A 133 -18.84 -7.97 6.09
N ALA A 134 -18.92 -8.89 5.14
CA ALA A 134 -17.70 -9.42 4.52
C ALA A 134 -16.87 -8.27 3.89
N PRO A 135 -15.53 -8.35 3.96
CA PRO A 135 -14.67 -7.28 3.39
C PRO A 135 -14.96 -6.97 1.92
N THR A 136 -15.37 -7.98 1.14
CA THR A 136 -15.77 -7.84 -0.27
C THR A 136 -17.13 -7.16 -0.47
N GLU A 137 -18.01 -7.25 0.50
CA GLU A 137 -19.30 -6.54 0.49
C GLU A 137 -19.12 -5.07 0.88
N TRP A 138 -18.27 -4.82 1.87
CA TRP A 138 -17.97 -3.47 2.33
C TRP A 138 -17.17 -2.68 1.29
N GLN A 139 -16.12 -3.30 0.77
CA GLN A 139 -15.23 -2.76 -0.25
C GLN A 139 -15.35 -3.60 -1.53
N PRO A 140 -16.27 -3.25 -2.46
CA PRO A 140 -16.54 -4.06 -3.65
C PRO A 140 -15.58 -3.80 -4.82
N VAL A 141 -14.74 -2.77 -4.75
CA VAL A 141 -13.81 -2.43 -5.84
C VAL A 141 -12.75 -3.53 -5.98
N PRO A 142 -12.54 -4.12 -7.18
CA PRO A 142 -11.51 -5.12 -7.38
C PRO A 142 -10.11 -4.58 -7.07
N THR A 143 -9.31 -5.36 -6.35
CA THR A 143 -7.92 -5.01 -6.07
C THR A 143 -7.03 -5.22 -7.31
N TYR A 144 -5.84 -4.65 -7.33
CA TYR A 144 -4.84 -4.98 -8.35
C TYR A 144 -4.51 -6.48 -8.34
N PHE A 145 -4.43 -7.08 -7.17
CA PHE A 145 -4.10 -8.50 -7.02
C PHE A 145 -5.20 -9.42 -7.57
N GLU A 146 -6.48 -9.06 -7.43
CA GLU A 146 -7.58 -9.79 -8.09
C GLU A 146 -7.52 -9.65 -9.61
N ARG A 147 -7.24 -8.44 -10.12
CA ARG A 147 -7.09 -8.22 -11.58
C ARG A 147 -5.93 -9.02 -12.14
N LEU A 148 -4.80 -9.08 -11.44
CA LEU A 148 -3.64 -9.90 -11.81
C LEU A 148 -3.97 -11.39 -11.78
N ALA A 149 -4.61 -11.87 -10.71
CA ALA A 149 -5.02 -13.27 -10.59
C ALA A 149 -5.97 -13.69 -11.71
N ALA A 150 -6.94 -12.83 -12.07
CA ALA A 150 -7.84 -13.08 -13.20
C ALA A 150 -7.12 -13.16 -14.55
N ALA A 151 -5.97 -12.51 -14.69
CA ALA A 151 -5.09 -12.59 -15.86
C ALA A 151 -4.04 -13.70 -15.78
N GLY A 152 -4.05 -14.55 -14.74
CA GLY A 152 -3.08 -15.61 -14.54
C GLY A 152 -1.70 -15.13 -14.06
N VAL A 153 -1.59 -13.89 -13.59
CA VAL A 153 -0.33 -13.31 -13.08
C VAL A 153 -0.23 -13.51 -11.58
N ALA A 154 0.79 -14.24 -11.14
CA ALA A 154 1.00 -14.53 -9.73
C ALA A 154 1.43 -13.29 -8.94
N SER A 155 0.86 -13.14 -7.74
CA SER A 155 1.26 -12.11 -6.79
C SER A 155 1.26 -12.64 -5.36
N VAL A 156 2.12 -12.10 -4.51
CA VAL A 156 2.19 -12.48 -3.09
C VAL A 156 2.17 -11.26 -2.18
N VAL A 157 1.57 -11.44 -1.00
CA VAL A 157 1.58 -10.51 0.12
C VAL A 157 2.35 -11.16 1.27
N ILE A 158 3.42 -10.52 1.71
CA ILE A 158 4.26 -10.96 2.82
C ILE A 158 3.99 -10.05 4.02
N SER A 159 3.46 -10.63 5.09
CA SER A 159 3.13 -9.92 6.32
C SER A 159 2.97 -10.91 7.49
N PRO A 160 2.87 -10.45 8.75
CA PRO A 160 2.60 -11.34 9.88
C PRO A 160 1.37 -12.22 9.68
N ALA A 161 1.42 -13.45 10.19
CA ALA A 161 0.34 -14.45 10.04
C ALA A 161 -1.02 -13.94 10.55
N ARG A 162 -1.03 -13.10 11.61
CA ARG A 162 -2.24 -12.51 12.16
C ARG A 162 -3.03 -11.62 11.17
N PHE A 163 -2.40 -11.16 10.10
CA PHE A 163 -3.07 -10.36 9.06
C PHE A 163 -3.70 -11.21 7.95
N ALA A 164 -3.37 -12.51 7.90
CA ALA A 164 -4.04 -13.42 6.98
C ALA A 164 -5.54 -13.46 7.28
N GLY A 165 -6.36 -13.09 6.29
CA GLY A 165 -7.82 -13.09 6.45
C GLY A 165 -8.37 -11.98 7.34
N SER A 166 -7.56 -10.99 7.78
CA SER A 166 -8.09 -9.81 8.46
C SER A 166 -8.99 -9.00 7.54
N GLY A 167 -9.89 -8.19 8.14
CA GLY A 167 -10.79 -7.33 7.38
C GLY A 167 -10.06 -6.47 6.36
N LEU A 168 -9.00 -5.78 6.76
CA LEU A 168 -8.20 -4.94 5.87
C LEU A 168 -7.53 -5.76 4.75
N THR A 169 -6.93 -6.91 5.07
CA THR A 169 -6.31 -7.77 4.03
C THR A 169 -7.34 -8.24 3.01
N GLY A 170 -8.53 -8.63 3.49
CA GLY A 170 -9.66 -9.01 2.62
C GLY A 170 -10.22 -7.84 1.81
N ALA A 171 -10.16 -6.61 2.31
CA ALA A 171 -10.61 -5.43 1.60
C ALA A 171 -9.59 -4.93 0.57
N ALA A 172 -8.30 -4.89 0.93
CA ALA A 172 -7.27 -4.16 0.20
C ALA A 172 -6.33 -5.04 -0.65
N LEU A 173 -6.09 -6.29 -0.24
CA LEU A 173 -5.00 -7.13 -0.77
C LEU A 173 -5.49 -8.51 -1.25
N ARG A 174 -6.80 -8.74 -1.30
CA ARG A 174 -7.38 -10.00 -1.78
C ARG A 174 -6.98 -10.28 -3.22
N GLY A 175 -6.84 -11.55 -3.57
CA GLY A 175 -6.33 -12.01 -4.87
C GLY A 175 -4.87 -12.43 -4.85
N ALA A 176 -4.06 -11.87 -3.94
CA ALA A 176 -2.69 -12.31 -3.74
C ALA A 176 -2.61 -13.54 -2.80
N ARG A 177 -1.59 -14.38 -2.99
CA ARG A 177 -1.25 -15.44 -2.05
C ARG A 177 -0.53 -14.85 -0.83
N HIS A 178 -1.06 -15.10 0.36
CA HIS A 178 -0.42 -14.66 1.60
C HIS A 178 0.75 -15.57 1.99
N VAL A 179 1.89 -14.96 2.31
CA VAL A 179 3.11 -15.62 2.81
C VAL A 179 3.38 -15.09 4.22
N PRO A 180 3.10 -15.88 5.26
CA PRO A 180 3.30 -15.41 6.63
C PRO A 180 4.78 -15.30 6.97
N ALA A 181 5.16 -14.17 7.59
CA ALA A 181 6.51 -13.91 8.08
C ALA A 181 6.46 -12.90 9.23
N GLU A 182 6.96 -13.29 10.41
CA GLU A 182 6.75 -12.52 11.65
C GLU A 182 7.77 -11.40 11.81
N THR A 183 9.04 -11.68 11.63
CA THR A 183 10.10 -10.68 11.78
C THR A 183 10.43 -10.00 10.45
N LEU A 184 11.11 -8.87 10.50
CA LEU A 184 11.58 -8.20 9.29
C LEU A 184 12.53 -9.11 8.49
N ASP A 185 13.43 -9.81 9.16
CA ASP A 185 14.39 -10.75 8.52
C ASP A 185 13.65 -11.90 7.83
N ASP A 186 12.58 -12.43 8.44
CA ASP A 186 11.75 -13.46 7.83
C ASP A 186 11.03 -12.91 6.58
N ARG A 187 10.50 -11.67 6.65
CA ARG A 187 9.83 -11.02 5.51
C ARG A 187 10.78 -10.76 4.36
N VAL A 188 11.98 -10.24 4.64
CA VAL A 188 13.03 -10.05 3.62
C VAL A 188 13.44 -11.38 3.01
N SER A 189 13.66 -12.40 3.83
CA SER A 189 14.00 -13.76 3.37
C SER A 189 12.88 -14.34 2.50
N ALA A 190 11.61 -14.13 2.87
CA ALA A 190 10.47 -14.57 2.08
C ALA A 190 10.40 -13.83 0.73
N ALA A 191 10.57 -12.51 0.73
CA ALA A 191 10.59 -11.72 -0.50
C ALA A 191 11.69 -12.18 -1.47
N LEU A 192 12.90 -12.42 -0.97
CA LEU A 192 14.01 -12.93 -1.77
C LEU A 192 13.73 -14.33 -2.35
N ARG A 193 13.07 -15.21 -1.59
CA ARG A 193 12.65 -16.54 -2.10
C ARG A 193 11.64 -16.41 -3.23
N GLU A 194 10.62 -15.56 -3.06
CA GLU A 194 9.58 -15.34 -4.07
C GLU A 194 10.16 -14.73 -5.35
N LEU A 195 11.04 -13.73 -5.22
CA LEU A 195 11.72 -13.15 -6.38
C LEU A 195 12.60 -14.18 -7.11
N ARG A 196 13.36 -15.01 -6.39
CA ARG A 196 14.16 -16.09 -6.99
C ARG A 196 13.30 -17.17 -7.65
N ALA A 197 12.08 -17.37 -7.17
CA ALA A 197 11.11 -18.28 -7.78
C ALA A 197 10.43 -17.68 -9.02
N GLY A 198 10.70 -16.43 -9.35
CA GLY A 198 10.14 -15.76 -10.53
C GLY A 198 8.75 -15.16 -10.29
N THR A 199 8.30 -14.98 -9.03
CA THR A 199 7.01 -14.34 -8.74
C THR A 199 7.00 -12.91 -9.29
N PRO A 200 6.08 -12.57 -10.22
CA PRO A 200 6.10 -11.26 -10.89
C PRO A 200 5.89 -10.07 -9.96
N VAL A 201 4.98 -10.19 -8.98
CA VAL A 201 4.62 -9.09 -8.07
C VAL A 201 4.70 -9.56 -6.62
N VAL A 202 5.57 -8.94 -5.85
CA VAL A 202 5.79 -9.22 -4.44
C VAL A 202 5.51 -7.96 -3.63
N TYR A 203 4.60 -8.05 -2.65
CA TYR A 203 4.32 -6.98 -1.70
C TYR A 203 4.80 -7.41 -0.31
N LEU A 204 5.57 -6.55 0.35
CA LEU A 204 6.05 -6.72 1.71
C LEU A 204 5.55 -5.57 2.57
N TYR A 205 4.89 -5.90 3.68
CA TYR A 205 4.40 -4.94 4.66
C TYR A 205 5.26 -4.91 5.91
N TRP A 206 5.59 -3.68 6.37
CA TRP A 206 6.38 -3.44 7.57
C TRP A 206 5.70 -2.39 8.45
N SER A 207 5.26 -2.78 9.68
CA SER A 207 4.44 -1.95 10.58
C SER A 207 5.21 -1.42 11.80
N GLU A 208 6.45 -1.78 12.00
CA GLU A 208 7.14 -1.55 13.26
C GLU A 208 7.42 -0.07 13.54
N ILE A 209 7.55 0.77 12.50
CA ILE A 209 7.74 2.22 12.66
C ILE A 209 6.43 2.87 13.13
N ASP A 210 5.29 2.50 12.54
CA ASP A 210 3.97 2.96 12.99
C ASP A 210 3.72 2.60 14.46
N HIS A 211 4.00 1.35 14.85
CA HIS A 211 3.87 0.92 16.23
C HIS A 211 4.78 1.71 17.19
N ALA A 212 6.01 2.00 16.78
CA ALA A 212 6.93 2.81 17.59
C ALA A 212 6.42 4.25 17.73
N GLY A 213 5.91 4.85 16.66
CA GLY A 213 5.30 6.18 16.68
C GLY A 213 4.10 6.27 17.62
N HIS A 214 3.21 5.28 17.61
CA HIS A 214 2.07 5.22 18.53
C HIS A 214 2.48 4.99 20.00
N GLY A 215 3.57 4.28 20.25
CA GLY A 215 4.02 3.96 21.61
C GLY A 215 4.89 5.04 22.25
N SER A 216 5.73 5.71 21.48
CA SER A 216 6.79 6.60 22.01
C SER A 216 6.66 8.05 21.50
N GLY A 217 5.76 8.32 20.58
CA GLY A 217 5.71 9.56 19.83
C GLY A 217 6.80 9.61 18.74
N VAL A 218 6.66 10.56 17.84
CA VAL A 218 7.65 10.89 16.80
C VAL A 218 8.08 12.34 16.98
#